data_f77e39fca11af9cef0675b9d4232f527
#
_entry.id   f77e39fca11af9cef0675b9d4232f527
#
_cell.length_a   1.000
_cell.length_b   1.000
_cell.length_c   1.000
_cell.angle_alpha   90.00
_cell.angle_beta   90.00
_cell.angle_gamma   90.00
#
_symmetry.space_group_name_H-M   'P 1'
#
loop_
_entity.id
_entity.type
_entity.pdbx_description
1 polymer ?
#
loop_
_entity_poly.entity_id
_entity_poly.type
_entity_poly.pdbx_seq_one_letter_code
_entity_poly.pdbx_strand_id
1 'polypeptide(L)'
;MNLNKIIDSDSVGFPYQSINKYTCNINEFLYEETSLKNNHKNLLLIIDPQNDFMEDGSLPVKGARNDMLNLISFIHNNLKKIDKIKVSLDTHSYTQIFYQSWWQDSDGNHPDYYSIIKSDSKFKPLFHKKQSELYVKHLNKMNKDLVIWPYHCILGTYGHNIEPNLENMLSYFSLVTKKKVEKITKGSNPLSEMYGIFREEYSNLKLSSTLSAAYGHYENIIVAGEAKSHCVLESIKQLCEFYQFDNFNSNILVLEDCTTSIQGYEEKTDIEFKMLSSKYNVILTDSKKIVL
;
A
#
# COMPACT_ATOMS: atom_id res chain seq x y z
N MET A 1 -7.63 -0.40 -26.38
CA MET A 1 -6.20 -0.40 -26.75
C MET A 1 -5.55 -1.67 -26.25
N ASN A 2 -4.59 -2.23 -26.98
CA ASN A 2 -3.87 -3.44 -26.54
C ASN A 2 -2.94 -3.06 -25.35
N LEU A 3 -2.92 -3.88 -24.30
CA LEU A 3 -2.13 -3.69 -23.09
C LEU A 3 -0.64 -3.44 -23.38
N ASN A 4 -0.05 -4.18 -24.32
CA ASN A 4 1.36 -4.05 -24.73
C ASN A 4 1.74 -2.71 -25.38
N LYS A 5 0.75 -1.85 -25.70
CA LYS A 5 0.99 -0.48 -26.15
C LYS A 5 1.03 0.52 -24.97
N ILE A 6 0.56 0.11 -23.80
CA ILE A 6 0.50 0.91 -22.57
C ILE A 6 1.69 0.61 -21.67
N ILE A 7 2.09 -0.65 -21.60
CA ILE A 7 3.15 -1.13 -20.70
C ILE A 7 4.13 -2.03 -21.47
N ASP A 8 5.26 -2.28 -20.81
CA ASP A 8 6.23 -3.32 -21.17
C ASP A 8 6.25 -4.36 -20.04
N SER A 9 5.55 -5.49 -20.27
CA SER A 9 5.39 -6.54 -19.25
C SER A 9 6.72 -7.13 -18.77
N ASP A 10 7.73 -7.15 -19.64
CA ASP A 10 9.04 -7.72 -19.32
C ASP A 10 9.89 -6.79 -18.45
N SER A 11 9.54 -5.50 -18.40
CA SER A 11 10.24 -4.49 -17.59
C SER A 11 9.58 -4.18 -16.26
N VAL A 12 8.48 -4.85 -15.91
CA VAL A 12 7.81 -4.65 -14.60
C VAL A 12 8.78 -4.96 -13.46
N GLY A 13 8.89 -4.02 -12.50
CA GLY A 13 9.81 -4.07 -11.38
C GLY A 13 11.25 -3.62 -11.70
N PHE A 14 11.58 -3.26 -12.94
CA PHE A 14 12.91 -2.75 -13.32
C PHE A 14 12.93 -1.23 -13.51
N PRO A 15 14.08 -0.57 -13.33
CA PRO A 15 14.25 0.85 -13.59
C PRO A 15 13.86 1.21 -15.03
N TYR A 16 12.99 2.19 -15.17
CA TYR A 16 12.45 2.62 -16.44
C TYR A 16 13.13 3.90 -16.94
N GLN A 17 13.47 3.93 -18.22
CA GLN A 17 14.28 5.03 -18.79
C GLN A 17 13.46 6.19 -19.39
N SER A 18 12.15 6.05 -19.65
CA SER A 18 11.37 7.13 -20.27
C SER A 18 9.84 6.95 -20.16
N ILE A 19 9.21 7.74 -19.32
CA ILE A 19 7.75 7.89 -19.25
C ILE A 19 7.16 8.29 -20.61
N ASN A 20 7.86 9.08 -21.41
CA ASN A 20 7.35 9.62 -22.67
C ASN A 20 7.10 8.57 -23.76
N LYS A 21 7.77 7.42 -23.71
CA LYS A 21 7.62 6.38 -24.74
C LYS A 21 6.18 5.86 -24.84
N TYR A 22 5.50 5.70 -23.70
CA TYR A 22 4.13 5.17 -23.65
C TYR A 22 3.09 6.28 -23.61
N THR A 23 3.40 7.43 -23.03
CA THR A 23 2.51 8.59 -23.02
C THR A 23 2.21 9.11 -24.44
N CYS A 24 3.20 9.06 -25.35
CA CYS A 24 3.00 9.41 -26.76
C CYS A 24 2.01 8.47 -27.45
N ASN A 25 2.10 7.16 -27.17
CA ASN A 25 1.16 6.19 -27.74
C ASN A 25 -0.28 6.39 -27.24
N ILE A 26 -0.47 6.85 -26.00
CA ILE A 26 -1.77 7.12 -25.42
C ILE A 26 -2.47 8.28 -26.13
N ASN A 27 -1.73 9.31 -26.57
CA ASN A 27 -2.30 10.47 -27.26
C ASN A 27 -3.00 10.12 -28.58
N GLU A 28 -2.62 9.03 -29.25
CA GLU A 28 -3.26 8.54 -30.47
C GLU A 28 -4.70 8.04 -30.21
N PHE A 29 -5.04 7.69 -28.96
CA PHE A 29 -6.30 7.07 -28.59
C PHE A 29 -7.25 7.98 -27.80
N LEU A 30 -6.86 9.24 -27.55
CA LEU A 30 -7.71 10.20 -26.85
C LEU A 30 -8.99 10.60 -27.64
N TYR A 31 -9.11 10.19 -28.89
CA TYR A 31 -10.24 10.48 -29.77
C TYR A 31 -11.39 9.46 -29.72
N GLU A 32 -11.21 8.32 -29.03
CA GLU A 32 -12.36 7.46 -28.78
C GLU A 32 -13.24 8.08 -27.68
N GLU A 33 -14.30 8.74 -28.11
CA GLU A 33 -15.35 9.25 -27.20
C GLU A 33 -15.95 8.09 -26.41
N THR A 34 -15.47 7.90 -25.22
CA THR A 34 -16.15 7.05 -24.26
C THR A 34 -17.07 7.93 -23.43
N SER A 35 -18.34 8.01 -23.84
CA SER A 35 -19.41 8.48 -22.97
C SER A 35 -19.63 7.46 -21.86
N LEU A 36 -18.73 7.47 -20.90
CA LEU A 36 -18.76 6.56 -19.74
C LEU A 36 -19.76 7.14 -18.73
N LYS A 37 -21.06 6.92 -18.95
CA LYS A 37 -22.03 6.98 -17.86
C LYS A 37 -21.75 5.76 -16.99
N ASN A 38 -20.99 5.95 -15.94
CA ASN A 38 -20.64 4.88 -15.02
C ASN A 38 -21.53 5.01 -13.77
N ASN A 39 -22.42 4.04 -13.55
CA ASN A 39 -23.21 3.93 -12.33
C ASN A 39 -22.51 3.02 -11.28
N HIS A 40 -21.30 2.55 -11.58
CA HIS A 40 -20.54 1.73 -10.67
C HIS A 40 -19.95 2.57 -9.54
N LYS A 41 -19.92 2.00 -8.35
CA LYS A 41 -19.36 2.61 -7.14
C LYS A 41 -18.18 1.77 -6.64
N ASN A 42 -17.20 1.52 -7.51
CA ASN A 42 -16.04 0.69 -7.21
C ASN A 42 -14.80 1.58 -6.99
N LEU A 43 -14.27 1.56 -5.78
CA LEU A 43 -12.97 2.13 -5.44
C LEU A 43 -11.89 1.05 -5.59
N LEU A 44 -10.85 1.31 -6.36
CA LEU A 44 -9.61 0.53 -6.30
C LEU A 44 -8.62 1.27 -5.39
N LEU A 45 -8.28 0.65 -4.29
CA LEU A 45 -7.31 1.14 -3.30
C LEU A 45 -6.03 0.33 -3.44
N ILE A 46 -4.99 0.96 -3.97
CA ILE A 46 -3.68 0.34 -4.19
C ILE A 46 -2.74 0.82 -3.09
N ILE A 47 -2.21 -0.13 -2.32
CA ILE A 47 -1.34 0.15 -1.18
C ILE A 47 0.12 0.05 -1.63
N ASP A 48 0.86 1.14 -1.48
CA ASP A 48 2.32 1.23 -1.59
C ASP A 48 2.96 0.44 -2.76
N PRO A 49 2.51 0.62 -4.02
CA PRO A 49 3.04 -0.14 -5.17
C PRO A 49 4.37 0.48 -5.65
N GLN A 50 5.35 0.59 -4.75
CA GLN A 50 6.57 1.37 -4.94
C GLN A 50 7.76 0.48 -5.34
N ASN A 51 8.75 1.09 -6.00
CA ASN A 51 9.91 0.36 -6.52
C ASN A 51 10.72 -0.34 -5.44
N ASP A 52 10.80 0.22 -4.21
CA ASP A 52 11.54 -0.41 -3.11
C ASP A 52 10.90 -1.71 -2.62
N PHE A 53 9.63 -1.97 -2.92
CA PHE A 53 8.96 -3.23 -2.61
C PHE A 53 9.01 -4.25 -3.75
N MET A 54 9.52 -3.89 -4.94
CA MET A 54 9.77 -4.85 -6.01
C MET A 54 10.98 -5.74 -5.66
N GLU A 55 11.15 -6.88 -6.35
CA GLU A 55 12.17 -7.88 -6.01
C GLU A 55 13.62 -7.34 -6.02
N ASP A 56 13.91 -6.28 -6.78
CA ASP A 56 15.23 -5.63 -6.82
C ASP A 56 15.28 -4.35 -5.97
N GLY A 57 14.24 -4.07 -5.19
CA GLY A 57 14.15 -2.90 -4.33
C GLY A 57 14.86 -3.05 -2.99
N SER A 58 14.84 -1.99 -2.19
CA SER A 58 15.55 -1.93 -0.90
C SER A 58 14.87 -2.77 0.20
N LEU A 59 13.57 -3.01 0.10
CA LEU A 59 12.79 -3.85 1.01
C LEU A 59 11.92 -4.82 0.16
N PRO A 60 12.56 -5.81 -0.50
CA PRO A 60 11.93 -6.58 -1.54
C PRO A 60 10.83 -7.52 -1.03
N VAL A 61 9.71 -7.54 -1.75
CA VAL A 61 8.63 -8.53 -1.58
C VAL A 61 8.72 -9.54 -2.72
N LYS A 62 8.99 -10.79 -2.37
CA LYS A 62 9.16 -11.85 -3.37
C LYS A 62 7.81 -12.21 -4.00
N GLY A 63 7.60 -11.87 -5.26
CA GLY A 63 6.34 -12.06 -5.98
C GLY A 63 5.69 -10.75 -6.44
N ALA A 64 6.16 -9.61 -5.92
CA ALA A 64 5.61 -8.27 -6.21
C ALA A 64 5.50 -7.96 -7.71
N ARG A 65 6.41 -8.46 -8.57
CA ARG A 65 6.30 -8.31 -10.02
C ARG A 65 5.04 -8.95 -10.59
N ASN A 66 4.73 -10.16 -10.15
CA ASN A 66 3.52 -10.86 -10.58
C ASN A 66 2.27 -10.14 -10.06
N ASP A 67 2.32 -9.65 -8.83
CA ASP A 67 1.24 -8.87 -8.23
C ASP A 67 0.96 -7.61 -9.05
N MET A 68 2.01 -6.87 -9.44
CA MET A 68 1.88 -5.70 -10.32
C MET A 68 1.37 -6.05 -11.71
N LEU A 69 1.83 -7.13 -12.33
CA LEU A 69 1.32 -7.60 -13.63
C LEU A 69 -0.18 -7.94 -13.58
N ASN A 70 -0.60 -8.66 -12.55
CA ASN A 70 -2.01 -8.99 -12.33
C ASN A 70 -2.85 -7.74 -12.09
N LEU A 71 -2.37 -6.82 -11.24
CA LEU A 71 -3.03 -5.55 -10.95
C LEU A 71 -3.19 -4.67 -12.19
N ILE A 72 -2.14 -4.53 -12.99
CA ILE A 72 -2.16 -3.79 -14.26
C ILE A 72 -3.19 -4.39 -15.20
N SER A 73 -3.20 -5.73 -15.35
CA SER A 73 -4.17 -6.46 -16.16
C SER A 73 -5.61 -6.27 -15.65
N PHE A 74 -5.80 -6.30 -14.33
CA PHE A 74 -7.09 -6.04 -13.69
C PHE A 74 -7.60 -4.63 -14.01
N ILE A 75 -6.77 -3.59 -13.85
CA ILE A 75 -7.13 -2.21 -14.18
C ILE A 75 -7.52 -2.09 -15.65
N HIS A 76 -6.70 -2.64 -16.54
CA HIS A 76 -6.94 -2.60 -17.99
C HIS A 76 -8.28 -3.22 -18.37
N ASN A 77 -8.62 -4.37 -17.81
CA ASN A 77 -9.84 -5.12 -18.13
C ASN A 77 -11.10 -4.49 -17.50
N ASN A 78 -10.93 -3.66 -16.47
CA ASN A 78 -12.03 -3.07 -15.71
C ASN A 78 -12.08 -1.53 -15.76
N LEU A 79 -11.42 -0.89 -16.73
CA LEU A 79 -11.35 0.56 -16.87
C LEU A 79 -12.70 1.28 -16.70
N LYS A 80 -13.76 0.73 -17.31
CA LYS A 80 -15.11 1.30 -17.30
C LYS A 80 -15.85 1.07 -15.98
N LYS A 81 -15.44 0.08 -15.20
CA LYS A 81 -16.12 -0.36 -13.98
C LYS A 81 -15.49 0.21 -12.71
N ILE A 82 -14.26 0.70 -12.79
CA ILE A 82 -13.57 1.39 -11.68
C ILE A 82 -14.01 2.85 -11.69
N ASP A 83 -14.58 3.29 -10.57
CA ASP A 83 -15.02 4.68 -10.43
C ASP A 83 -13.90 5.60 -9.95
N LYS A 84 -13.09 5.13 -9.03
CA LYS A 84 -11.98 5.88 -8.44
C LYS A 84 -10.79 4.97 -8.20
N ILE A 85 -9.58 5.48 -8.43
CA ILE A 85 -8.34 4.85 -7.96
C ILE A 85 -7.69 5.77 -6.93
N LYS A 86 -7.33 5.19 -5.77
CA LYS A 86 -6.48 5.80 -4.76
C LYS A 86 -5.24 4.93 -4.59
N VAL A 87 -4.07 5.57 -4.53
CA VAL A 87 -2.78 4.90 -4.38
C VAL A 87 -2.08 5.48 -3.17
N SER A 88 -1.72 4.64 -2.20
CA SER A 88 -0.86 5.09 -1.10
C SER A 88 0.62 5.01 -1.48
N LEU A 89 1.40 5.86 -0.86
CA LEU A 89 2.86 5.93 -0.99
C LEU A 89 3.47 5.99 0.41
N ASP A 90 4.18 4.96 0.78
CA ASP A 90 5.05 5.00 1.94
C ASP A 90 6.14 6.05 1.71
N THR A 91 6.31 6.97 2.64
CA THR A 91 7.09 8.18 2.41
C THR A 91 7.96 8.48 3.61
N HIS A 92 9.24 8.17 3.48
CA HIS A 92 10.18 8.22 4.58
C HIS A 92 11.29 9.26 4.37
N SER A 93 11.89 9.66 5.48
CA SER A 93 13.14 10.41 5.53
C SER A 93 14.29 9.51 5.99
N TYR A 94 15.53 9.98 5.96
CA TYR A 94 16.67 9.21 6.48
C TYR A 94 16.68 9.05 8.00
N THR A 95 15.81 9.71 8.73
CA THR A 95 15.78 9.67 10.20
C THR A 95 14.39 9.23 10.66
N GLN A 96 14.23 7.92 10.90
CA GLN A 96 12.95 7.32 11.36
C GLN A 96 13.20 6.24 12.40
N ILE A 97 12.20 6.06 13.28
CA ILE A 97 12.28 5.19 14.46
C ILE A 97 12.60 3.72 14.14
N PHE A 98 12.28 3.26 12.96
CA PHE A 98 12.48 1.89 12.49
C PHE A 98 13.79 1.68 11.71
N TYR A 99 14.71 2.67 11.69
CA TYR A 99 16.04 2.51 11.09
C TYR A 99 17.09 2.20 12.13
N GLN A 100 18.15 1.48 11.74
CA GLN A 100 19.30 1.13 12.58
C GLN A 100 19.89 2.37 13.25
N SER A 101 20.05 3.47 12.50
CA SER A 101 20.67 4.72 12.95
C SER A 101 19.91 5.41 14.10
N TRP A 102 18.69 5.02 14.39
CA TRP A 102 17.89 5.55 15.51
C TRP A 102 18.26 4.93 16.85
N TRP A 103 18.87 3.74 16.84
CA TRP A 103 19.10 2.90 18.02
C TRP A 103 20.57 2.53 18.21
N GLN A 104 21.04 2.45 19.45
CA GLN A 104 22.42 2.08 19.78
C GLN A 104 22.47 1.34 21.12
N ASP A 105 23.37 0.34 21.25
CA ASP A 105 23.67 -0.29 22.54
C ASP A 105 24.80 0.45 23.28
N SER A 106 25.17 -0.03 24.47
CA SER A 106 26.24 0.57 25.29
C SER A 106 27.62 0.53 24.66
N ASP A 107 27.84 -0.38 23.72
CA ASP A 107 29.13 -0.59 23.04
C ASP A 107 29.21 0.19 21.72
N GLY A 108 28.14 0.94 21.37
CA GLY A 108 28.08 1.74 20.17
C GLY A 108 27.56 0.98 18.93
N ASN A 109 27.09 -0.27 19.09
CA ASN A 109 26.55 -1.03 17.96
C ASN A 109 25.10 -0.65 17.67
N HIS A 110 24.72 -0.74 16.39
CA HIS A 110 23.35 -0.60 15.96
C HIS A 110 22.66 -1.98 15.81
N PRO A 111 21.31 -2.05 15.91
CA PRO A 111 20.59 -3.30 15.67
C PRO A 111 20.72 -3.74 14.21
N ASP A 112 20.69 -5.04 13.95
CA ASP A 112 20.64 -5.58 12.60
C ASP A 112 19.29 -5.35 11.95
N TYR A 113 19.24 -5.34 10.61
CA TYR A 113 17.98 -5.33 9.86
C TYR A 113 17.12 -6.53 10.26
N TYR A 114 15.82 -6.32 10.26
CA TYR A 114 14.80 -7.30 10.65
C TYR A 114 14.82 -7.70 12.14
N SER A 115 15.70 -7.13 12.96
CA SER A 115 15.65 -7.32 14.40
C SER A 115 14.46 -6.55 15.02
N ILE A 116 14.00 -7.04 16.16
CA ILE A 116 12.84 -6.47 16.85
C ILE A 116 13.33 -5.66 18.05
N ILE A 117 12.88 -4.43 18.15
CA ILE A 117 13.08 -3.57 19.31
C ILE A 117 11.90 -3.73 20.27
N LYS A 118 12.20 -4.20 21.49
CA LYS A 118 11.24 -4.31 22.60
C LYS A 118 11.60 -3.37 23.73
N SER A 119 10.69 -3.19 24.67
CA SER A 119 10.89 -2.31 25.83
C SER A 119 12.11 -2.69 26.71
N ASP A 120 12.48 -3.97 26.71
CA ASP A 120 13.63 -4.53 27.42
C ASP A 120 14.88 -4.71 26.56
N SER A 121 14.85 -4.24 25.30
CA SER A 121 15.99 -4.34 24.38
C SER A 121 17.22 -3.63 24.93
N LYS A 122 18.42 -4.16 24.65
CA LYS A 122 19.72 -3.52 24.94
C LYS A 122 19.91 -2.22 24.15
N PHE A 123 19.28 -2.11 22.99
CA PHE A 123 19.36 -0.91 22.15
C PHE A 123 18.50 0.21 22.73
N LYS A 124 19.07 1.42 22.80
CA LYS A 124 18.39 2.62 23.29
C LYS A 124 18.29 3.66 22.18
N PRO A 125 17.21 4.44 22.14
CA PRO A 125 17.03 5.44 21.09
C PRO A 125 18.03 6.59 21.25
N LEU A 126 18.62 7.02 20.14
CA LEU A 126 19.50 8.19 20.06
C LEU A 126 18.70 9.51 19.94
N PHE A 127 17.51 9.42 19.34
CA PHE A 127 16.64 10.56 19.08
C PHE A 127 15.35 10.43 19.89
N HIS A 128 14.76 11.55 20.31
CA HIS A 128 13.45 11.62 20.98
C HIS A 128 13.23 10.50 22.01
N LYS A 129 14.21 10.29 22.91
CA LYS A 129 14.30 9.11 23.80
C LYS A 129 12.98 8.73 24.46
N LYS A 130 12.35 9.69 25.15
CA LYS A 130 11.09 9.44 25.87
C LYS A 130 9.93 9.03 24.93
N GLN A 131 9.80 9.70 23.79
CA GLN A 131 8.75 9.40 22.81
C GLN A 131 8.97 8.05 22.15
N SER A 132 10.22 7.71 21.79
CA SER A 132 10.58 6.43 21.20
C SER A 132 10.31 5.27 22.14
N GLU A 133 10.66 5.39 23.42
CA GLU A 133 10.37 4.38 24.45
C GLU A 133 8.86 4.20 24.66
N LEU A 134 8.09 5.30 24.64
CA LEU A 134 6.62 5.25 24.74
C LEU A 134 5.99 4.57 23.51
N TYR A 135 6.51 4.84 22.33
CA TYR A 135 6.04 4.19 21.09
C TYR A 135 6.25 2.67 21.14
N VAL A 136 7.47 2.22 21.45
CA VAL A 136 7.77 0.78 21.60
C VAL A 136 6.88 0.13 22.66
N LYS A 137 6.73 0.78 23.82
CA LYS A 137 5.85 0.28 24.89
C LYS A 137 4.38 0.19 24.44
N HIS A 138 3.94 1.12 23.63
CA HIS A 138 2.58 1.10 23.06
C HIS A 138 2.40 -0.05 22.09
N LEU A 139 3.34 -0.24 21.13
CA LEU A 139 3.31 -1.35 20.19
C LEU A 139 3.27 -2.71 20.92
N ASN A 140 4.14 -2.90 21.92
CA ASN A 140 4.16 -4.15 22.69
C ASN A 140 2.83 -4.44 23.42
N LYS A 141 2.12 -3.40 23.90
CA LYS A 141 0.77 -3.56 24.48
C LYS A 141 -0.27 -3.99 23.46
N MET A 142 -0.06 -3.66 22.20
CA MET A 142 -0.92 -4.04 21.08
C MET A 142 -0.51 -5.38 20.45
N ASN A 143 0.44 -6.12 21.05
CA ASN A 143 1.07 -7.30 20.46
C ASN A 143 1.67 -7.03 19.07
N LYS A 144 2.20 -5.81 18.89
CA LYS A 144 2.96 -5.42 17.70
C LYS A 144 4.42 -5.22 18.05
N ASP A 145 5.27 -5.44 17.07
CA ASP A 145 6.72 -5.29 17.21
C ASP A 145 7.18 -4.05 16.41
N LEU A 146 8.21 -3.37 16.91
CA LEU A 146 8.98 -2.43 16.11
C LEU A 146 10.10 -3.22 15.42
N VAL A 147 9.99 -3.37 14.12
CA VAL A 147 10.99 -4.05 13.29
C VAL A 147 11.98 -3.02 12.76
N ILE A 148 13.25 -3.37 12.71
CA ILE A 148 14.28 -2.55 12.09
C ILE A 148 14.37 -2.86 10.61
N TRP A 149 13.98 -1.90 9.79
CA TRP A 149 13.94 -2.04 8.34
C TRP A 149 15.19 -1.49 7.64
N PRO A 150 15.55 -2.02 6.46
CA PRO A 150 16.43 -1.30 5.54
C PRO A 150 15.86 0.08 5.18
N TYR A 151 16.71 1.01 4.76
CA TYR A 151 16.24 2.27 4.19
C TYR A 151 15.41 2.00 2.94
N HIS A 152 14.18 2.44 2.94
CA HIS A 152 13.24 2.24 1.84
C HIS A 152 12.31 3.43 1.69
N CYS A 153 11.74 3.59 0.52
CA CYS A 153 10.74 4.61 0.18
C CYS A 153 11.13 6.03 0.62
N ILE A 154 12.44 6.35 0.56
CA ILE A 154 12.94 7.69 0.88
C ILE A 154 12.41 8.70 -0.13
N LEU A 155 11.75 9.74 0.35
CA LEU A 155 11.15 10.79 -0.48
C LEU A 155 12.13 11.33 -1.52
N GLY A 156 11.74 11.35 -2.77
CA GLY A 156 12.53 11.86 -3.89
C GLY A 156 13.51 10.86 -4.51
N THR A 157 13.60 9.63 -3.98
CA THR A 157 14.39 8.55 -4.60
C THR A 157 13.58 7.76 -5.62
N TYR A 158 14.25 6.97 -6.45
CA TYR A 158 13.60 6.01 -7.34
C TYR A 158 12.73 5.00 -6.56
N GLY A 159 13.23 4.53 -5.42
CA GLY A 159 12.52 3.58 -4.56
C GLY A 159 11.16 4.08 -4.07
N HIS A 160 11.03 5.37 -3.81
CA HIS A 160 9.79 6.02 -3.39
C HIS A 160 8.74 6.09 -4.51
N ASN A 161 9.13 6.05 -5.78
CA ASN A 161 8.19 6.18 -6.88
C ASN A 161 7.37 4.90 -7.08
N ILE A 162 6.16 5.06 -7.61
CA ILE A 162 5.32 3.95 -8.08
C ILE A 162 6.08 3.16 -9.16
N GLU A 163 5.87 1.85 -9.19
CA GLU A 163 6.38 0.98 -10.24
C GLU A 163 6.02 1.56 -11.63
N PRO A 164 6.99 1.72 -12.55
CA PRO A 164 6.80 2.51 -13.77
C PRO A 164 5.69 2.03 -14.70
N ASN A 165 5.48 0.71 -14.84
CA ASN A 165 4.44 0.18 -15.71
C ASN A 165 3.05 0.36 -15.10
N LEU A 166 2.94 0.24 -13.77
CA LEU A 166 1.71 0.60 -13.06
C LEU A 166 1.43 2.11 -13.19
N GLU A 167 2.43 2.99 -13.05
CA GLU A 167 2.23 4.43 -13.25
C GLU A 167 1.77 4.75 -14.70
N ASN A 168 2.29 4.02 -15.71
CA ASN A 168 1.80 4.13 -17.09
C ASN A 168 0.33 3.71 -17.21
N MET A 169 -0.07 2.62 -16.55
CA MET A 169 -1.46 2.15 -16.52
C MET A 169 -2.38 3.16 -15.82
N LEU A 170 -1.94 3.74 -14.70
CA LEU A 170 -2.69 4.77 -13.97
C LEU A 170 -2.87 6.06 -14.81
N SER A 171 -1.83 6.43 -15.54
CA SER A 171 -1.88 7.54 -16.50
C SER A 171 -2.86 7.25 -17.63
N TYR A 172 -2.82 6.05 -18.20
CA TYR A 172 -3.77 5.59 -19.21
C TYR A 172 -5.21 5.60 -18.69
N PHE A 173 -5.44 5.06 -17.49
CA PHE A 173 -6.74 5.11 -16.82
C PHE A 173 -7.24 6.57 -16.74
N SER A 174 -6.40 7.49 -16.24
CA SER A 174 -6.79 8.90 -16.07
C SER A 174 -7.12 9.57 -17.39
N LEU A 175 -6.35 9.31 -18.45
CA LEU A 175 -6.54 9.94 -19.77
C LEU A 175 -7.81 9.42 -20.45
N VAL A 176 -8.05 8.11 -20.42
CA VAL A 176 -9.21 7.49 -21.08
C VAL A 176 -10.51 7.76 -20.32
N THR A 177 -10.50 7.64 -18.98
CA THR A 177 -11.71 7.77 -18.18
C THR A 177 -12.03 9.22 -17.77
N LYS A 178 -11.07 10.15 -17.93
CA LYS A 178 -11.10 11.52 -17.40
C LYS A 178 -11.22 11.58 -15.87
N LYS A 179 -10.88 10.51 -15.18
CA LYS A 179 -10.89 10.40 -13.71
C LYS A 179 -9.48 10.57 -13.16
N LYS A 180 -9.34 11.39 -12.12
CA LYS A 180 -8.05 11.61 -11.46
C LYS A 180 -7.72 10.44 -10.54
N VAL A 181 -6.53 9.89 -10.66
CA VAL A 181 -5.93 9.02 -9.65
C VAL A 181 -5.47 9.87 -8.46
N GLU A 182 -5.86 9.49 -7.26
CA GLU A 182 -5.51 10.18 -6.02
C GLU A 182 -4.32 9.47 -5.37
N LYS A 183 -3.25 10.22 -5.07
CA LYS A 183 -2.07 9.71 -4.35
C LYS A 183 -2.12 10.16 -2.90
N ILE A 184 -1.92 9.23 -1.96
CA ILE A 184 -1.98 9.43 -0.51
C ILE A 184 -0.60 9.12 0.06
N THR A 185 0.10 10.11 0.60
CA THR A 185 1.37 9.87 1.29
C THR A 185 1.13 9.48 2.73
N LYS A 186 1.90 8.52 3.25
CA LYS A 186 1.90 8.07 4.64
C LYS A 186 3.33 7.87 5.16
N GLY A 187 3.51 7.67 6.46
CA GLY A 187 4.81 7.29 7.02
C GLY A 187 5.83 8.44 7.16
N SER A 188 5.43 9.71 6.99
CA SER A 188 6.35 10.86 7.08
C SER A 188 6.71 11.27 8.51
N ASN A 189 5.97 10.79 9.53
CA ASN A 189 6.29 11.06 10.92
C ASN A 189 7.49 10.20 11.36
N PRO A 190 8.63 10.80 11.79
CA PRO A 190 9.81 10.03 12.17
C PRO A 190 9.63 9.14 13.41
N LEU A 191 8.57 9.34 14.18
CA LEU A 191 8.26 8.59 15.41
C LEU A 191 7.22 7.47 15.22
N SER A 192 6.83 7.16 13.98
CA SER A 192 5.83 6.14 13.66
C SER A 192 6.17 5.43 12.36
N GLU A 193 5.88 4.14 12.26
CA GLU A 193 5.96 3.38 10.99
C GLU A 193 4.78 3.75 10.08
N MET A 194 3.58 3.88 10.64
CA MET A 194 2.33 4.13 9.92
C MET A 194 2.08 3.12 8.80
N TYR A 195 1.94 1.84 9.15
CA TYR A 195 1.59 0.80 8.18
C TYR A 195 0.24 1.07 7.48
N GLY A 196 -0.79 1.39 8.27
CA GLY A 196 -2.11 1.67 7.74
C GLY A 196 -2.24 3.09 7.18
N ILE A 197 -3.09 3.25 6.14
CA ILE A 197 -3.23 4.51 5.39
C ILE A 197 -4.05 5.59 6.12
N PHE A 198 -4.79 5.24 7.17
CA PHE A 198 -5.74 6.17 7.79
C PHE A 198 -5.23 6.81 9.08
N ARG A 199 -4.37 6.13 9.83
CA ARG A 199 -3.78 6.64 11.07
C ARG A 199 -2.51 5.90 11.44
N GLU A 200 -1.68 6.56 12.23
CA GLU A 200 -0.49 5.99 12.87
C GLU A 200 -0.87 4.99 13.97
N GLU A 201 0.03 4.05 14.30
CA GLU A 201 -0.17 3.05 15.37
C GLU A 201 -0.34 3.70 16.73
N TYR A 202 0.45 4.72 17.03
CA TYR A 202 0.37 5.49 18.27
C TYR A 202 -0.29 6.84 18.01
N SER A 203 -1.59 6.83 17.78
CA SER A 203 -2.38 8.02 17.54
C SER A 203 -3.57 8.09 18.50
N ASN A 204 -3.81 9.26 19.07
CA ASN A 204 -5.04 9.57 19.78
C ASN A 204 -6.20 9.88 18.81
N LEU A 205 -5.92 9.98 17.52
CA LEU A 205 -6.93 10.23 16.50
C LEU A 205 -7.78 8.97 16.31
N LYS A 206 -9.07 9.11 16.56
CA LYS A 206 -10.05 8.09 16.18
C LYS A 206 -10.42 8.28 14.72
N LEU A 207 -10.68 7.18 14.02
CA LEU A 207 -11.28 7.25 12.70
C LEU A 207 -12.63 7.95 12.81
N SER A 208 -12.86 8.94 11.93
CA SER A 208 -14.05 9.79 12.03
C SER A 208 -15.18 9.27 11.12
N SER A 209 -16.43 9.64 11.47
CA SER A 209 -17.58 9.39 10.60
C SER A 209 -17.46 10.09 9.25
N THR A 210 -16.79 11.24 9.18
CA THR A 210 -16.52 11.95 7.93
C THR A 210 -15.58 11.14 7.02
N LEU A 211 -14.52 10.56 7.59
CA LEU A 211 -13.60 9.71 6.84
C LEU A 211 -14.29 8.41 6.42
N SER A 212 -15.09 7.82 7.31
CA SER A 212 -15.94 6.67 6.98
C SER A 212 -16.87 6.98 5.81
N ALA A 213 -17.55 8.12 5.80
CA ALA A 213 -18.42 8.54 4.71
C ALA A 213 -17.67 8.72 3.38
N ALA A 214 -16.41 9.20 3.42
CA ALA A 214 -15.58 9.36 2.23
C ALA A 214 -15.22 8.04 1.54
N TYR A 215 -15.36 6.91 2.22
CA TYR A 215 -15.18 5.56 1.69
C TYR A 215 -16.50 4.79 1.59
N GLY A 216 -17.44 5.01 2.49
CA GLY A 216 -18.72 4.31 2.57
C GLY A 216 -19.70 4.59 1.44
N HIS A 217 -19.43 5.61 0.58
CA HIS A 217 -20.24 5.84 -0.61
C HIS A 217 -19.91 4.90 -1.78
N TYR A 218 -18.80 4.16 -1.69
CA TYR A 218 -18.49 3.10 -2.65
C TYR A 218 -19.22 1.81 -2.26
N GLU A 219 -19.69 1.09 -3.25
CA GLU A 219 -20.27 -0.24 -3.06
C GLU A 219 -19.18 -1.28 -2.77
N ASN A 220 -18.08 -1.19 -3.51
CA ASN A 220 -16.93 -2.05 -3.33
C ASN A 220 -15.65 -1.24 -3.15
N ILE A 221 -14.86 -1.62 -2.16
CA ILE A 221 -13.47 -1.16 -1.97
C ILE A 221 -12.58 -2.36 -2.28
N ILE A 222 -11.93 -2.31 -3.43
CA ILE A 222 -11.05 -3.35 -3.93
C ILE A 222 -9.63 -2.99 -3.52
N VAL A 223 -8.94 -3.89 -2.81
CA VAL A 223 -7.63 -3.64 -2.24
C VAL A 223 -6.57 -4.53 -2.90
N ALA A 224 -5.44 -3.94 -3.26
CA ALA A 224 -4.26 -4.59 -3.83
C ALA A 224 -2.99 -3.83 -3.40
N GLY A 225 -1.81 -4.33 -3.74
CA GLY A 225 -0.51 -3.65 -3.48
C GLY A 225 0.36 -4.34 -2.45
N GLU A 226 1.36 -3.64 -1.89
CA GLU A 226 2.42 -4.22 -1.06
C GLU A 226 2.48 -3.62 0.35
N ALA A 227 2.93 -4.38 1.34
CA ALA A 227 2.98 -5.84 1.37
C ALA A 227 1.75 -6.37 2.10
N LYS A 228 1.21 -7.54 1.65
CA LYS A 228 0.00 -8.18 2.23
C LYS A 228 0.05 -8.26 3.74
N SER A 229 1.21 -8.63 4.29
CA SER A 229 1.42 -8.85 5.73
C SER A 229 1.49 -7.59 6.59
N HIS A 230 1.72 -6.42 6.01
CA HIS A 230 1.97 -5.15 6.72
C HIS A 230 1.01 -4.05 6.28
N CYS A 231 1.38 -3.23 5.30
CA CYS A 231 0.61 -2.06 4.92
C CYS A 231 -0.80 -2.42 4.41
N VAL A 232 -0.94 -3.48 3.62
CA VAL A 232 -2.24 -3.96 3.14
C VAL A 232 -3.10 -4.45 4.30
N LEU A 233 -2.59 -5.35 5.14
CA LEU A 233 -3.31 -5.90 6.29
C LEU A 233 -3.76 -4.80 7.26
N GLU A 234 -2.86 -3.89 7.64
CA GLU A 234 -3.19 -2.83 8.60
C GLU A 234 -4.18 -1.82 8.00
N SER A 235 -4.09 -1.50 6.71
CA SER A 235 -5.07 -0.66 6.03
C SER A 235 -6.46 -1.30 6.01
N ILE A 236 -6.54 -2.61 5.77
CA ILE A 236 -7.82 -3.36 5.81
C ILE A 236 -8.37 -3.41 7.24
N LYS A 237 -7.53 -3.64 8.27
CA LYS A 237 -7.97 -3.56 9.67
C LYS A 237 -8.59 -2.21 9.99
N GLN A 238 -7.97 -1.13 9.54
CA GLN A 238 -8.49 0.23 9.73
C GLN A 238 -9.80 0.46 8.93
N LEU A 239 -9.92 -0.07 7.71
CA LEU A 239 -11.18 -0.05 6.95
C LEU A 239 -12.29 -0.79 7.70
N CYS A 240 -11.98 -1.94 8.30
CA CYS A 240 -12.96 -2.70 9.09
C CYS A 240 -13.46 -1.94 10.32
N GLU A 241 -12.68 -1.01 10.87
CA GLU A 241 -13.15 -0.15 11.93
C GLU A 241 -14.27 0.81 11.49
N PHE A 242 -14.40 1.09 10.19
CA PHE A 242 -15.48 1.93 9.66
C PHE A 242 -16.87 1.28 9.79
N TYR A 243 -16.95 -0.06 9.88
CA TYR A 243 -18.22 -0.75 10.09
C TYR A 243 -18.91 -0.39 11.42
N GLN A 244 -18.21 0.30 12.35
CA GLN A 244 -18.85 0.87 13.53
C GLN A 244 -19.74 2.10 13.22
N PHE A 245 -19.67 2.65 12.01
CA PHE A 245 -20.44 3.81 11.58
C PHE A 245 -21.56 3.40 10.61
N ASP A 246 -22.76 3.86 10.82
CA ASP A 246 -23.96 3.52 10.03
C ASP A 246 -23.86 3.91 8.55
N ASN A 247 -22.94 4.83 8.21
CA ASN A 247 -22.71 5.29 6.84
C ASN A 247 -21.66 4.47 6.07
N PHE A 248 -21.21 3.34 6.62
CA PHE A 248 -20.23 2.47 5.97
C PHE A 248 -20.82 1.07 5.73
N ASN A 249 -21.17 0.80 4.47
CA ASN A 249 -21.73 -0.48 4.03
C ASN A 249 -20.98 -1.07 2.83
N SER A 250 -19.76 -0.60 2.58
CA SER A 250 -18.94 -1.06 1.45
C SER A 250 -18.46 -2.50 1.66
N ASN A 251 -18.47 -3.31 0.60
CA ASN A 251 -17.75 -4.57 0.59
C ASN A 251 -16.24 -4.31 0.51
N ILE A 252 -15.44 -5.01 1.28
CA ILE A 252 -13.97 -4.97 1.19
C ILE A 252 -13.51 -6.24 0.46
N LEU A 253 -12.95 -6.07 -0.74
CA LEU A 253 -12.50 -7.16 -1.61
C LEU A 253 -10.97 -7.08 -1.72
N VAL A 254 -10.26 -8.16 -1.41
CA VAL A 254 -8.80 -8.23 -1.50
C VAL A 254 -8.43 -9.09 -2.69
N LEU A 255 -7.66 -8.54 -3.62
CA LEU A 255 -7.13 -9.28 -4.76
C LEU A 255 -5.89 -10.06 -4.33
N GLU A 256 -6.06 -11.35 -4.00
CA GLU A 256 -4.99 -12.17 -3.42
C GLU A 256 -3.80 -12.41 -4.37
N ASP A 257 -4.06 -12.38 -5.66
CA ASP A 257 -3.05 -12.49 -6.72
C ASP A 257 -2.40 -11.15 -7.10
N CYS A 258 -2.74 -10.06 -6.37
CA CYS A 258 -2.19 -8.72 -6.53
C CYS A 258 -1.57 -8.18 -5.23
N THR A 259 -1.17 -9.08 -4.32
CA THR A 259 -0.54 -8.72 -3.05
C THR A 259 0.15 -9.93 -2.42
N THR A 260 1.40 -9.78 -1.98
CA THR A 260 2.22 -10.85 -1.38
C THR A 260 2.74 -10.44 -0.01
N SER A 261 2.88 -11.41 0.90
CA SER A 261 3.44 -11.21 2.24
C SER A 261 4.96 -11.10 2.19
N ILE A 262 5.55 -10.30 3.09
CA ILE A 262 6.99 -10.36 3.38
C ILE A 262 7.31 -11.77 3.87
N GLN A 263 8.42 -12.31 3.41
CA GLN A 263 8.88 -13.65 3.76
C GLN A 263 8.96 -13.86 5.28
N GLY A 264 8.35 -14.96 5.76
CA GLY A 264 8.28 -15.32 7.18
C GLY A 264 7.05 -14.79 7.92
N TYR A 265 6.18 -14.00 7.24
CA TYR A 265 4.94 -13.48 7.82
C TYR A 265 3.68 -14.12 7.23
N GLU A 266 3.81 -15.06 6.30
CA GLU A 266 2.72 -15.63 5.51
C GLU A 266 1.65 -16.27 6.40
N GLU A 267 2.04 -17.20 7.27
CA GLU A 267 1.11 -17.94 8.14
C GLU A 267 0.33 -17.01 9.08
N LYS A 268 1.04 -16.07 9.72
CA LYS A 268 0.43 -15.08 10.61
C LYS A 268 -0.58 -14.21 9.83
N THR A 269 -0.21 -13.81 8.62
CA THR A 269 -1.06 -13.00 7.74
C THR A 269 -2.32 -13.75 7.34
N ASP A 270 -2.21 -15.01 6.95
CA ASP A 270 -3.36 -15.83 6.57
C ASP A 270 -4.35 -16.04 7.73
N ILE A 271 -3.84 -16.21 8.95
CA ILE A 271 -4.67 -16.27 10.16
C ILE A 271 -5.45 -14.97 10.34
N GLU A 272 -4.77 -13.83 10.24
CA GLU A 272 -5.40 -12.51 10.38
C GLU A 272 -6.47 -12.27 9.31
N PHE A 273 -6.21 -12.60 8.05
CA PHE A 273 -7.19 -12.47 6.97
C PHE A 273 -8.41 -13.40 7.18
N LYS A 274 -8.21 -14.62 7.65
CA LYS A 274 -9.33 -15.52 8.02
C LYS A 274 -10.20 -14.91 9.12
N MET A 275 -9.58 -14.27 10.11
CA MET A 275 -10.31 -13.57 11.17
C MET A 275 -11.10 -12.38 10.62
N LEU A 276 -10.50 -11.58 9.75
CA LEU A 276 -11.16 -10.43 9.11
C LEU A 276 -12.33 -10.88 8.22
N SER A 277 -12.15 -11.94 7.43
CA SER A 277 -13.22 -12.54 6.63
C SER A 277 -14.39 -13.01 7.51
N SER A 278 -14.09 -13.69 8.60
CA SER A 278 -15.13 -14.21 9.51
C SER A 278 -15.88 -13.10 10.25
N LYS A 279 -15.17 -12.05 10.68
CA LYS A 279 -15.75 -11.00 11.54
C LYS A 279 -16.39 -9.87 10.75
N TYR A 280 -15.82 -9.48 9.61
CA TYR A 280 -16.19 -8.29 8.84
C TYR A 280 -16.60 -8.59 7.41
N ASN A 281 -16.70 -9.88 7.05
CA ASN A 281 -17.01 -10.31 5.68
C ASN A 281 -16.04 -9.71 4.63
N VAL A 282 -14.75 -9.57 4.98
CA VAL A 282 -13.71 -9.23 4.02
C VAL A 282 -13.60 -10.38 3.03
N ILE A 283 -13.75 -10.10 1.74
CA ILE A 283 -13.79 -11.08 0.67
C ILE A 283 -12.41 -11.21 0.06
N LEU A 284 -11.80 -12.39 0.18
CA LEU A 284 -10.55 -12.74 -0.49
C LEU A 284 -10.89 -13.33 -1.86
N THR A 285 -10.33 -12.76 -2.92
CA THR A 285 -10.66 -13.17 -4.28
C THR A 285 -9.46 -13.00 -5.22
N ASP A 286 -9.53 -13.64 -6.36
CA ASP A 286 -8.55 -13.53 -7.44
C ASP A 286 -8.98 -12.44 -8.42
N SER A 287 -8.05 -11.66 -8.96
CA SER A 287 -8.32 -10.58 -9.91
C SER A 287 -9.08 -11.04 -11.16
N LYS A 288 -8.94 -12.33 -11.53
CA LYS A 288 -9.60 -12.94 -12.70
C LYS A 288 -10.99 -13.47 -12.40
N LYS A 289 -11.33 -13.64 -11.12
CA LYS A 289 -12.63 -14.21 -10.69
C LYS A 289 -13.63 -13.13 -10.31
N ILE A 290 -13.16 -11.94 -9.97
CA ILE A 290 -14.05 -10.84 -9.58
C ILE A 290 -14.83 -10.33 -10.78
N VAL A 291 -16.12 -10.17 -10.61
CA VAL A 291 -17.02 -9.51 -11.55
C VAL A 291 -17.49 -8.21 -10.93
N LEU A 292 -17.06 -7.07 -11.50
CA LEU A 292 -17.44 -5.72 -11.06
C LEU A 292 -18.70 -5.25 -11.80
#